data_650656984d066d8a6acb077ef6528123
#
_entry.id   650656984d066d8a6acb077ef6528123
#
_cell.length_a   1.000
_cell.length_b   1.000
_cell.length_c   1.000
_cell.angle_alpha   90.00
_cell.angle_beta   90.00
_cell.angle_gamma   90.00
#
_symmetry.space_group_name_H-M   'P 1'
#
loop_
_entity.id
_entity.type
_entity.pdbx_description
1 polymer ?
#
loop_
_entity_poly.entity_id
_entity_poly.type
_entity_poly.pdbx_seq_one_letter_code
_entity_poly.pdbx_strand_id
1 'polypeptide(L)'
;MTTTPETAKPRFAPRMPGELLASTTFLLKRLGFVAKDRAMASYEGTGLHPYHYAIMLVLDEGSADTQGSIADALGYDRGQLVGLLDELQEQGLVERQRDPNDRRRHLVRMTTEGTKALRRLRGLARRNEDEFLEPLSEEERAQLHMLLMRLAEKHEPRYVPLAREASS
;
A
#
# COMPACT_ATOMS: atom_id res chain seq x y z
N MET A 1 -59.90 9.59 27.53
CA MET A 1 -59.08 10.37 26.57
C MET A 1 -57.79 9.61 26.37
N THR A 2 -57.71 8.81 25.30
CA THR A 2 -56.58 7.92 25.02
C THR A 2 -55.72 8.63 23.99
N THR A 3 -54.53 9.02 24.41
CA THR A 3 -53.55 9.69 23.55
C THR A 3 -52.79 8.59 22.76
N THR A 4 -53.01 8.54 21.46
CA THR A 4 -52.29 7.68 20.54
C THR A 4 -50.81 8.17 20.43
N PRO A 5 -49.80 7.28 20.56
CA PRO A 5 -48.41 7.74 20.37
C PRO A 5 -48.15 8.04 18.88
N GLU A 6 -47.68 9.21 18.61
CA GLU A 6 -47.21 9.70 17.32
C GLU A 6 -46.04 8.80 16.83
N THR A 7 -46.28 8.05 15.78
CA THR A 7 -45.26 7.21 15.12
C THR A 7 -44.15 8.10 14.59
N ALA A 8 -42.98 8.06 15.23
CA ALA A 8 -41.77 8.71 14.77
C ALA A 8 -41.44 8.26 13.33
N LYS A 9 -41.39 9.20 12.38
CA LYS A 9 -40.97 8.95 11.01
C LYS A 9 -39.59 8.32 11.00
N PRO A 10 -39.36 7.27 10.18
CA PRO A 10 -38.06 6.64 10.08
C PRO A 10 -37.04 7.70 9.68
N ARG A 11 -36.01 7.90 10.51
CA ARG A 11 -34.85 8.72 10.16
C ARG A 11 -34.18 8.05 8.97
N PHE A 12 -34.29 8.65 7.77
CA PHE A 12 -33.54 8.20 6.61
C PHE A 12 -32.05 8.23 6.97
N ALA A 13 -31.38 7.09 6.81
CA ALA A 13 -29.94 7.04 6.89
C ALA A 13 -29.37 8.05 5.87
N PRO A 14 -28.38 8.88 6.24
CA PRO A 14 -27.80 9.87 5.34
C PRO A 14 -27.27 9.15 4.09
N ARG A 15 -27.79 9.55 2.91
CA ARG A 15 -27.37 9.00 1.62
C ARG A 15 -26.34 9.95 0.99
N MET A 16 -25.31 9.35 0.38
CA MET A 16 -24.33 10.09 -0.39
C MET A 16 -25.01 10.80 -1.59
N PRO A 17 -24.74 12.10 -1.82
CA PRO A 17 -25.27 12.81 -3.00
C PRO A 17 -24.90 12.12 -4.32
N GLY A 18 -25.87 12.04 -5.27
CA GLY A 18 -25.67 11.36 -6.54
C GLY A 18 -24.53 11.93 -7.38
N GLU A 19 -24.32 13.24 -7.34
CA GLU A 19 -23.20 13.90 -8.04
C GLU A 19 -21.83 13.42 -7.57
N LEU A 20 -21.68 13.16 -6.26
CA LEU A 20 -20.44 12.59 -5.73
C LEU A 20 -20.23 11.15 -6.20
N LEU A 21 -21.31 10.35 -6.22
CA LEU A 21 -21.25 8.97 -6.71
C LEU A 21 -20.97 8.88 -8.21
N ALA A 22 -21.35 9.89 -9.00
CA ALA A 22 -21.05 9.99 -10.42
C ALA A 22 -19.59 10.42 -10.68
N SER A 23 -18.86 10.90 -9.68
CA SER A 23 -17.47 11.34 -9.83
C SER A 23 -16.49 10.18 -9.65
N THR A 24 -15.84 9.77 -10.74
CA THR A 24 -14.79 8.73 -10.70
C THR A 24 -13.65 9.09 -9.76
N THR A 25 -13.21 10.36 -9.73
CA THR A 25 -12.12 10.80 -8.85
C THR A 25 -12.53 10.77 -7.37
N PHE A 26 -13.78 11.05 -7.07
CA PHE A 26 -14.31 10.89 -5.72
C PHE A 26 -14.31 9.42 -5.29
N LEU A 27 -14.77 8.53 -6.17
CA LEU A 27 -14.77 7.09 -5.91
C LEU A 27 -13.34 6.54 -5.70
N LEU A 28 -12.39 6.92 -6.57
CA LEU A 28 -10.98 6.54 -6.40
C LEU A 28 -10.44 6.97 -5.04
N LYS A 29 -10.67 8.22 -4.65
CA LYS A 29 -10.25 8.73 -3.34
C LYS A 29 -10.87 7.93 -2.20
N ARG A 30 -12.18 7.70 -2.24
CA ARG A 30 -12.91 6.98 -1.17
C ARG A 30 -12.49 5.52 -1.07
N LEU A 31 -12.37 4.83 -2.19
CA LEU A 31 -11.92 3.44 -2.23
C LEU A 31 -10.46 3.31 -1.81
N GLY A 32 -9.61 4.28 -2.15
CA GLY A 32 -8.23 4.32 -1.68
C GLY A 32 -8.12 4.37 -0.15
N PHE A 33 -8.96 5.16 0.54
CA PHE A 33 -9.02 5.15 2.00
C PHE A 33 -9.49 3.80 2.55
N VAL A 34 -10.56 3.23 1.98
CA VAL A 34 -11.06 1.91 2.40
C VAL A 34 -10.01 0.82 2.18
N ALA A 35 -9.33 0.81 1.04
CA ALA A 35 -8.25 -0.13 0.74
C ALA A 35 -7.10 -0.01 1.73
N LYS A 36 -6.69 1.24 2.08
CA LYS A 36 -5.66 1.50 3.08
C LYS A 36 -6.06 0.96 4.45
N ASP A 37 -7.27 1.30 4.92
CA ASP A 37 -7.74 0.88 6.25
C ASP A 37 -7.84 -0.65 6.35
N ARG A 38 -8.34 -1.32 5.30
CA ARG A 38 -8.37 -2.79 5.24
C ARG A 38 -6.96 -3.40 5.22
N ALA A 39 -6.05 -2.81 4.44
CA ALA A 39 -4.67 -3.24 4.43
C ALA A 39 -4.06 -3.12 5.83
N MET A 40 -4.22 -1.98 6.51
CA MET A 40 -3.71 -1.81 7.88
C MET A 40 -4.29 -2.85 8.84
N ALA A 41 -5.61 -3.06 8.83
CA ALA A 41 -6.27 -4.05 9.67
C ALA A 41 -5.78 -5.49 9.39
N SER A 42 -5.51 -5.84 8.14
CA SER A 42 -5.03 -7.18 7.77
C SER A 42 -3.65 -7.52 8.33
N TYR A 43 -2.86 -6.51 8.70
CA TYR A 43 -1.54 -6.71 9.32
C TYR A 43 -1.58 -6.74 10.85
N GLU A 44 -2.75 -6.53 11.48
CA GLU A 44 -2.88 -6.60 12.94
C GLU A 44 -2.38 -7.95 13.47
N GLY A 45 -1.63 -7.91 14.58
CA GLY A 45 -1.02 -9.08 15.19
C GLY A 45 0.25 -9.61 14.52
N THR A 46 0.68 -9.06 13.38
CA THR A 46 1.95 -9.44 12.74
C THR A 46 3.17 -8.68 13.29
N GLY A 47 2.95 -7.57 14.00
CA GLY A 47 4.00 -6.61 14.37
C GLY A 47 4.52 -5.78 13.21
N LEU A 48 3.91 -5.91 12.03
CA LEU A 48 4.28 -5.21 10.80
C LEU A 48 3.06 -4.47 10.23
N HIS A 49 3.28 -3.68 9.18
CA HIS A 49 2.21 -3.02 8.43
C HIS A 49 2.58 -2.83 6.95
N PRO A 50 1.65 -2.40 6.09
CA PRO A 50 1.86 -2.32 4.63
C PRO A 50 3.10 -1.54 4.19
N TYR A 51 3.51 -0.51 4.94
CA TYR A 51 4.72 0.26 4.62
C TYR A 51 6.00 -0.57 4.77
N HIS A 52 6.07 -1.43 5.80
CA HIS A 52 7.17 -2.40 5.95
C HIS A 52 7.22 -3.37 4.78
N TYR A 53 6.07 -3.88 4.36
CA TYR A 53 5.97 -4.75 3.20
C TYR A 53 6.50 -4.10 1.92
N ALA A 54 6.14 -2.83 1.66
CA ALA A 54 6.65 -2.10 0.50
C ALA A 54 8.17 -1.95 0.52
N ILE A 55 8.76 -1.61 1.68
CA ILE A 55 10.22 -1.53 1.85
C ILE A 55 10.88 -2.87 1.55
N MET A 56 10.33 -3.96 2.11
CA MET A 56 10.87 -5.31 1.91
C MET A 56 10.78 -5.77 0.45
N LEU A 57 9.73 -5.35 -0.29
CA LEU A 57 9.63 -5.61 -1.74
C LEU A 57 10.73 -4.90 -2.52
N VAL A 58 10.97 -3.61 -2.26
CA VAL A 58 12.03 -2.83 -2.90
C VAL A 58 13.41 -3.47 -2.68
N LEU A 59 13.66 -3.96 -1.46
CA LEU A 59 14.91 -4.66 -1.13
C LEU A 59 15.03 -6.02 -1.82
N ASP A 60 13.93 -6.77 -1.92
CA ASP A 60 13.91 -8.10 -2.54
C ASP A 60 14.12 -8.04 -4.06
N GLU A 61 13.56 -7.01 -4.70
CA GLU A 61 13.73 -6.75 -6.13
C GLU A 61 15.11 -6.15 -6.46
N GLY A 62 15.84 -5.67 -5.45
CA GLY A 62 17.15 -5.05 -5.63
C GLY A 62 17.10 -3.68 -6.34
N SER A 63 15.91 -3.06 -6.41
CA SER A 63 15.70 -1.78 -7.08
C SER A 63 16.27 -0.59 -6.31
N ALA A 64 16.44 -0.72 -4.99
CA ALA A 64 17.10 0.27 -4.14
C ALA A 64 17.67 -0.41 -2.88
N ASP A 65 18.83 0.05 -2.43
CA ASP A 65 19.57 -0.52 -1.31
C ASP A 65 20.05 0.51 -0.29
N THR A 66 19.86 1.80 -0.54
CA THR A 66 20.17 2.87 0.42
C THR A 66 18.91 3.48 0.99
N GLN A 67 19.00 4.06 2.19
CA GLN A 67 17.87 4.79 2.79
C GLN A 67 17.31 5.85 1.84
N GLY A 68 18.19 6.61 1.16
CA GLY A 68 17.77 7.63 0.20
C GLY A 68 17.04 7.04 -1.00
N SER A 69 17.62 6.02 -1.64
CA SER A 69 17.02 5.39 -2.82
C SER A 69 15.69 4.68 -2.52
N ILE A 70 15.56 4.06 -1.32
CA ILE A 70 14.30 3.45 -0.88
C ILE A 70 13.22 4.52 -0.67
N ALA A 71 13.57 5.66 -0.01
CA ALA A 71 12.65 6.77 0.19
C ALA A 71 12.15 7.33 -1.15
N ASP A 72 13.08 7.54 -2.09
CA ASP A 72 12.78 8.07 -3.42
C ASP A 72 11.90 7.09 -4.23
N ALA A 73 12.20 5.79 -4.19
CA ALA A 73 11.41 4.76 -4.89
C ALA A 73 9.97 4.68 -4.37
N LEU A 74 9.77 4.74 -3.05
CA LEU A 74 8.45 4.62 -2.43
C LEU A 74 7.72 5.96 -2.26
N GLY A 75 8.40 7.08 -2.48
CA GLY A 75 7.85 8.41 -2.22
C GLY A 75 7.60 8.69 -0.74
N TYR A 76 8.39 8.09 0.13
CA TYR A 76 8.27 8.28 1.57
C TYR A 76 9.11 9.47 2.03
N ASP A 77 8.62 10.17 3.04
CA ASP A 77 9.44 11.13 3.77
C ASP A 77 10.63 10.40 4.42
N ARG A 78 11.81 11.04 4.39
CA ARG A 78 13.05 10.43 4.90
C ARG A 78 12.98 10.14 6.40
N GLY A 79 12.33 10.99 7.18
CA GLY A 79 12.15 10.77 8.61
C GLY A 79 11.23 9.58 8.89
N GLN A 80 10.12 9.47 8.15
CA GLN A 80 9.22 8.32 8.21
C GLN A 80 9.96 7.03 7.85
N LEU A 81 10.77 7.03 6.78
CA LEU A 81 11.50 5.84 6.37
C LEU A 81 12.50 5.38 7.44
N VAL A 82 13.20 6.32 8.12
CA VAL A 82 14.13 5.96 9.20
C VAL A 82 13.41 5.18 10.28
N GLY A 83 12.26 5.67 10.76
CA GLY A 83 11.45 4.97 11.77
C GLY A 83 11.03 3.57 11.33
N LEU A 84 10.55 3.43 10.09
CA LEU A 84 10.16 2.14 9.52
C LEU A 84 11.34 1.14 9.42
N LEU A 85 12.52 1.63 9.06
CA LEU A 85 13.72 0.81 9.00
C LEU A 85 14.25 0.44 10.40
N ASP A 86 14.08 1.33 11.40
CA ASP A 86 14.40 1.03 12.78
C ASP A 86 13.53 -0.12 13.30
N GLU A 87 12.22 -0.06 13.09
CA GLU A 87 11.28 -1.12 13.44
C GLU A 87 11.61 -2.46 12.77
N LEU A 88 11.93 -2.45 11.47
CA LEU A 88 12.35 -3.66 10.75
C LEU A 88 13.67 -4.23 11.28
N GLN A 89 14.61 -3.38 11.64
CA GLN A 89 15.91 -3.79 12.20
C GLN A 89 15.75 -4.33 13.60
N GLU A 90 14.93 -3.72 14.46
CA GLU A 90 14.64 -4.21 15.81
C GLU A 90 14.01 -5.60 15.78
N GLN A 91 13.21 -5.90 14.76
CA GLN A 91 12.64 -7.23 14.52
C GLN A 91 13.61 -8.20 13.83
N GLY A 92 14.83 -7.76 13.50
CA GLY A 92 15.84 -8.59 12.84
C GLY A 92 15.52 -8.94 11.39
N LEU A 93 14.65 -8.17 10.72
CA LEU A 93 14.21 -8.44 9.35
C LEU A 93 15.08 -7.76 8.30
N VAL A 94 15.72 -6.66 8.67
CA VAL A 94 16.74 -5.98 7.87
C VAL A 94 17.97 -5.68 8.70
N GLU A 95 19.09 -5.44 8.03
CA GLU A 95 20.33 -4.95 8.62
C GLU A 95 20.84 -3.72 7.87
N ARG A 96 21.46 -2.80 8.57
CA ARG A 96 22.10 -1.62 7.98
C ARG A 96 23.60 -1.71 8.11
N GLN A 97 24.29 -1.55 7.01
CA GLN A 97 25.75 -1.56 6.94
C GLN A 97 26.24 -0.26 6.33
N ARG A 98 27.40 0.22 6.76
CA ARG A 98 28.03 1.37 6.09
C ARG A 98 28.48 0.94 4.70
N ASP A 99 28.22 1.80 3.70
CA ASP A 99 28.73 1.58 2.35
C ASP A 99 30.27 1.64 2.39
N PRO A 100 30.96 0.59 1.91
CA PRO A 100 32.43 0.57 1.88
C PRO A 100 33.01 1.65 0.95
N ASN A 101 32.24 2.11 -0.05
CA ASN A 101 32.67 3.09 -1.05
C ASN A 101 32.30 4.54 -0.63
N ASP A 102 31.25 4.71 0.17
CA ASP A 102 30.83 6.02 0.70
C ASP A 102 30.35 5.89 2.15
N ARG A 103 31.21 6.22 3.10
CA ARG A 103 30.91 6.13 4.55
C ARG A 103 29.74 7.02 5.02
N ARG A 104 29.24 7.92 4.18
CA ARG A 104 28.07 8.76 4.48
C ARG A 104 26.76 8.02 4.17
N ARG A 105 26.83 6.91 3.43
CA ARG A 105 25.67 6.11 3.02
C ARG A 105 25.56 4.86 3.87
N HIS A 106 24.33 4.46 4.13
CA HIS A 106 24.01 3.19 4.74
C HIS A 106 23.27 2.32 3.74
N LEU A 107 23.82 1.15 3.49
CA LEU A 107 23.16 0.10 2.74
C LEU A 107 22.19 -0.62 3.66
N VAL A 108 21.02 -0.94 3.15
CA VAL A 108 19.99 -1.73 3.83
C VAL A 108 19.89 -3.08 3.13
N ARG A 109 19.93 -4.15 3.87
CA ARG A 109 19.82 -5.51 3.34
C ARG A 109 18.79 -6.29 4.11
N MET A 110 18.06 -7.15 3.39
CA MET A 110 17.13 -8.07 4.02
C MET A 110 17.87 -9.27 4.61
N THR A 111 17.50 -9.66 5.83
CA THR A 111 18.02 -10.87 6.47
C THR A 111 17.29 -12.13 5.98
N THR A 112 17.79 -13.30 6.35
CA THR A 112 17.09 -14.57 6.10
C THR A 112 15.70 -14.60 6.74
N GLU A 113 15.56 -14.04 7.94
CA GLU A 113 14.25 -13.93 8.63
C GLU A 113 13.36 -12.91 7.92
N GLY A 114 13.92 -11.80 7.42
CA GLY A 114 13.22 -10.86 6.57
C GLY A 114 12.64 -11.53 5.31
N THR A 115 13.43 -12.33 4.62
CA THR A 115 12.96 -13.08 3.44
C THR A 115 11.80 -14.02 3.77
N LYS A 116 11.85 -14.71 4.93
CA LYS A 116 10.74 -15.55 5.40
C LYS A 116 9.51 -14.73 5.74
N ALA A 117 9.68 -13.59 6.41
CA ALA A 117 8.59 -12.66 6.73
C ALA A 117 7.95 -12.13 5.44
N LEU A 118 8.73 -11.71 4.46
CA LEU A 118 8.22 -11.20 3.18
C LEU A 118 7.33 -12.23 2.45
N ARG A 119 7.71 -13.53 2.46
CA ARG A 119 6.86 -14.58 1.86
C ARG A 119 5.49 -14.66 2.54
N ARG A 120 5.43 -14.55 3.88
CA ARG A 120 4.17 -14.53 4.63
C ARG A 120 3.34 -13.29 4.29
N LEU A 121 3.99 -12.11 4.23
CA LEU A 121 3.32 -10.85 3.91
C LEU A 121 2.78 -10.83 2.47
N ARG A 122 3.48 -11.43 1.50
CA ARG A 122 2.96 -11.61 0.13
C ARG A 122 1.64 -12.38 0.12
N GLY A 123 1.54 -13.44 0.90
CA GLY A 123 0.31 -14.21 1.03
C GLY A 123 -0.82 -13.39 1.66
N LEU A 124 -0.50 -12.56 2.66
CA LEU A 124 -1.45 -11.68 3.32
C LEU A 124 -1.95 -10.58 2.37
N ALA A 125 -1.03 -9.90 1.68
CA ALA A 125 -1.35 -8.84 0.73
C ALA A 125 -2.24 -9.37 -0.40
N ARG A 126 -1.92 -10.55 -0.95
CA ARG A 126 -2.72 -11.20 -2.00
C ARG A 126 -4.14 -11.51 -1.53
N ARG A 127 -4.31 -12.10 -0.34
CA ARG A 127 -5.65 -12.35 0.21
C ARG A 127 -6.45 -11.07 0.41
N ASN A 128 -5.82 -10.01 0.95
CA ASN A 128 -6.49 -8.73 1.13
C ASN A 128 -6.94 -8.10 -0.20
N GLU A 129 -6.14 -8.24 -1.25
CA GLU A 129 -6.47 -7.80 -2.61
C GLU A 129 -7.64 -8.62 -3.17
N ASP A 130 -7.58 -9.94 -3.08
CA ASP A 130 -8.64 -10.84 -3.56
C ASP A 130 -9.97 -10.55 -2.89
N GLU A 131 -9.97 -10.33 -1.58
CA GLU A 131 -11.17 -9.97 -0.81
C GLU A 131 -11.69 -8.56 -1.15
N PHE A 132 -10.80 -7.60 -1.41
CA PHE A 132 -11.20 -6.24 -1.79
C PHE A 132 -11.82 -6.20 -3.18
N LEU A 133 -11.28 -7.00 -4.10
CA LEU A 133 -11.73 -7.07 -5.50
C LEU A 133 -12.74 -8.20 -5.75
N GLU A 134 -13.24 -8.87 -4.71
CA GLU A 134 -14.20 -9.98 -4.81
C GLU A 134 -15.43 -9.65 -5.69
N PRO A 135 -16.00 -8.42 -5.67
CA PRO A 135 -17.14 -8.09 -6.52
C PRO A 135 -16.85 -8.05 -8.03
N LEU A 136 -15.58 -8.14 -8.44
CA LEU A 136 -15.14 -8.04 -9.84
C LEU A 136 -14.74 -9.40 -10.39
N SER A 137 -15.10 -9.69 -11.65
CA SER A 137 -14.56 -10.82 -12.39
C SER A 137 -13.05 -10.65 -12.67
N GLU A 138 -12.37 -11.72 -13.08
CA GLU A 138 -10.93 -11.65 -13.43
C GLU A 138 -10.67 -10.66 -14.58
N GLU A 139 -11.54 -10.63 -15.59
CA GLU A 139 -11.45 -9.69 -16.71
C GLU A 139 -11.62 -8.24 -16.24
N GLU A 140 -12.60 -7.98 -15.35
CA GLU A 140 -12.83 -6.65 -14.79
C GLU A 140 -11.68 -6.19 -13.90
N ARG A 141 -11.07 -7.10 -13.11
CA ARG A 141 -9.87 -6.81 -12.32
C ARG A 141 -8.69 -6.41 -13.23
N ALA A 142 -8.46 -7.18 -14.30
CA ALA A 142 -7.41 -6.87 -15.26
C ALA A 142 -7.64 -5.52 -15.96
N GLN A 143 -8.88 -5.23 -16.34
CA GLN A 143 -9.25 -3.95 -16.94
C GLN A 143 -9.07 -2.78 -15.97
N LEU A 144 -9.51 -2.92 -14.72
CA LEU A 144 -9.33 -1.93 -13.67
C LEU A 144 -7.84 -1.64 -13.46
N HIS A 145 -7.02 -2.69 -13.33
CA HIS A 145 -5.58 -2.54 -13.17
C HIS A 145 -4.95 -1.76 -14.33
N MET A 146 -5.27 -2.14 -15.57
CA MET A 146 -4.76 -1.44 -16.76
C MET A 146 -5.16 0.05 -16.78
N LEU A 147 -6.39 0.38 -16.39
CA LEU A 147 -6.86 1.77 -16.35
C LEU A 147 -6.15 2.58 -15.25
N LEU A 148 -5.96 1.98 -14.07
CA LEU A 148 -5.22 2.60 -12.97
C LEU A 148 -3.75 2.82 -13.34
N MET A 149 -3.10 1.86 -14.01
CA MET A 149 -1.72 2.02 -14.48
C MET A 149 -1.57 3.18 -15.45
N ARG A 150 -2.49 3.36 -16.41
CA ARG A 150 -2.49 4.51 -17.32
C ARG A 150 -2.63 5.85 -16.60
N LEU A 151 -3.42 5.90 -15.52
CA LEU A 151 -3.51 7.10 -14.68
C LEU A 151 -2.23 7.33 -13.90
N ALA A 152 -1.64 6.26 -13.35
CA ALA A 152 -0.40 6.31 -12.59
C ALA A 152 0.78 6.79 -13.47
N GLU A 153 0.91 6.29 -14.69
CA GLU A 153 1.94 6.74 -15.66
C GLU A 153 1.93 8.25 -15.87
N LYS A 154 0.76 8.87 -15.87
CA LYS A 154 0.62 10.31 -16.06
C LYS A 154 0.81 11.14 -14.79
N HIS A 155 0.29 10.66 -13.68
CA HIS A 155 0.15 11.47 -12.46
C HIS A 155 1.19 11.10 -11.39
N GLU A 156 1.78 9.89 -11.46
CA GLU A 156 2.78 9.38 -10.53
C GLU A 156 3.85 8.55 -11.29
N PRO A 157 4.75 9.22 -12.03
CA PRO A 157 5.73 8.54 -12.91
C PRO A 157 6.62 7.50 -12.21
N ARG A 158 6.77 7.58 -10.88
CA ARG A 158 7.52 6.60 -10.08
C ARG A 158 6.93 5.19 -10.11
N TYR A 159 5.66 5.05 -10.47
CA TYR A 159 4.98 3.75 -10.53
C TYR A 159 5.09 3.06 -11.90
N VAL A 160 5.86 3.65 -12.81
CA VAL A 160 6.13 3.00 -14.10
C VAL A 160 7.15 1.88 -13.90
N PRO A 161 6.83 0.62 -14.25
CA PRO A 161 7.80 -0.47 -14.15
C PRO A 161 9.03 -0.19 -15.01
N LEU A 162 10.24 -0.36 -14.45
CA LEU A 162 11.53 -0.16 -15.14
C LEU A 162 11.72 -1.03 -16.41
N ALA A 163 10.87 -2.02 -16.64
CA ALA A 163 10.95 -2.97 -17.76
C ALA A 163 10.64 -2.36 -19.15
N ARG A 164 10.23 -1.09 -19.27
CA ARG A 164 9.96 -0.45 -20.57
C ARG A 164 11.16 0.24 -21.20
N GLU A 165 12.27 0.41 -20.48
CA GLU A 165 13.48 1.06 -21.05
C GLU A 165 14.36 0.15 -21.92
N ALA A 166 14.07 -1.17 -21.95
CA ALA A 166 14.88 -2.15 -22.70
C ALA A 166 14.39 -2.44 -24.13
N SER A 167 13.40 -1.69 -24.64
CA SER A 167 12.79 -1.93 -25.98
C SER A 167 12.70 -0.67 -26.83
N SER A 168 13.68 0.24 -26.75
CA SER A 168 13.84 1.33 -27.71
C SER A 168 15.22 1.30 -28.36
#